data_f523168dc3d86bfb85a037b4a1d0261c
#
_entry.id   f523168dc3d86bfb85a037b4a1d0261c
#
_cell.length_a   1.000
_cell.length_b   1.000
_cell.length_c   1.000
_cell.angle_alpha   90.00
_cell.angle_beta   90.00
_cell.angle_gamma   90.00
#
_symmetry.space_group_name_H-M   'P 1'
#
loop_
_entity.id
_entity.type
_entity.pdbx_description
1 polymer ?
#
loop_
_entity_poly.entity_id
_entity_poly.type
_entity_poly.pdbx_seq_one_letter_code
_entity_poly.pdbx_strand_id
1 'polypeptide(L)'
;RDLRAMEKEHALIRTHGGAYILDGVQNDLDISTRQVLKTEEKKTIALKCDALIQTGEIIYLDNSTTAWFIANKISNRKLTVVTNSLEIANILSFSQTIHLFMIGGEYSSRTKSFEGSSAHRSLKQYFFDKAFISCRSVNMEFGITDTSDNSAVMHHLALSHAKQKYLVVDHSKLDNISFTSISPLEDLDGIVMDTEFSPEWKEFLNKHHIRYY
;
A
#
# COMPACT_ATOMS: atom_id res chain seq x y z
N ARG A 1 -10.41 19.85 -26.04
CA ARG A 1 -9.28 20.84 -25.98
C ARG A 1 -9.02 21.23 -24.53
N ASP A 2 -10.07 21.45 -23.76
CA ASP A 2 -9.98 21.93 -22.37
C ASP A 2 -9.42 20.87 -21.40
N LEU A 3 -9.79 19.59 -21.56
CA LEU A 3 -9.25 18.52 -20.74
C LEU A 3 -7.72 18.36 -20.88
N ARG A 4 -7.15 18.65 -22.05
CA ARG A 4 -5.68 18.63 -22.24
C ARG A 4 -4.97 19.79 -21.54
N ALA A 5 -5.61 20.95 -21.44
CA ALA A 5 -5.08 22.08 -20.70
C ALA A 5 -5.10 21.78 -19.19
N MET A 6 -6.21 21.29 -18.67
CA MET A 6 -6.37 20.91 -17.26
C MET A 6 -5.43 19.75 -16.84
N GLU A 7 -5.12 18.81 -17.75
CA GLU A 7 -4.13 17.77 -17.52
C GLU A 7 -2.71 18.34 -17.39
N LYS A 8 -2.36 19.35 -18.21
CA LYS A 8 -1.07 20.06 -18.11
C LYS A 8 -0.94 20.88 -16.82
N GLU A 9 -2.05 21.35 -16.29
CA GLU A 9 -2.12 22.08 -15.02
C GLU A 9 -2.24 21.12 -13.80
N HIS A 10 -2.10 19.80 -14.03
CA HIS A 10 -2.26 18.76 -13.01
C HIS A 10 -3.62 18.78 -12.27
N ALA A 11 -4.64 19.42 -12.85
CA ALA A 11 -5.98 19.49 -12.28
C ALA A 11 -6.80 18.20 -12.51
N LEU A 12 -6.44 17.41 -13.52
CA LEU A 12 -7.09 16.12 -13.81
C LEU A 12 -6.15 15.17 -14.55
N ILE A 13 -6.53 13.89 -14.58
CA ILE A 13 -5.87 12.85 -15.38
C ILE A 13 -6.87 12.30 -16.38
N ARG A 14 -6.45 12.18 -17.64
CA ARG A 14 -7.24 11.60 -18.71
C ARG A 14 -7.00 10.10 -18.81
N THR A 15 -8.10 9.35 -19.00
CA THR A 15 -8.06 7.92 -19.31
C THR A 15 -8.86 7.64 -20.57
N HIS A 16 -8.83 6.40 -21.09
CA HIS A 16 -9.60 5.98 -22.27
C HIS A 16 -11.12 6.07 -22.08
N GLY A 17 -11.62 6.16 -20.85
CA GLY A 17 -13.04 6.23 -20.53
C GLY A 17 -13.49 7.55 -19.90
N GLY A 18 -12.60 8.55 -19.72
CA GLY A 18 -12.97 9.81 -19.08
C GLY A 18 -11.81 10.63 -18.56
N ALA A 19 -12.10 11.51 -17.61
CA ALA A 19 -11.13 12.30 -16.90
C ALA A 19 -11.43 12.27 -15.40
N TYR A 20 -10.39 12.16 -14.57
CA TYR A 20 -10.48 12.16 -13.11
C TYR A 20 -9.89 13.44 -12.55
N ILE A 21 -10.62 14.13 -11.68
CA ILE A 21 -10.15 15.32 -10.97
C ILE A 21 -9.27 14.83 -9.82
N LEU A 22 -8.07 15.41 -9.68
CA LEU A 22 -7.10 15.03 -8.64
C LEU A 22 -7.49 15.55 -7.25
N ASP A 23 -8.28 16.63 -7.20
CA ASP A 23 -8.78 17.22 -5.96
C ASP A 23 -10.14 16.63 -5.58
N GLY A 24 -10.15 15.90 -4.45
CA GLY A 24 -11.38 15.44 -3.80
C GLY A 24 -11.24 14.05 -3.17
N VAL A 25 -11.55 13.98 -1.91
CA VAL A 25 -11.52 12.78 -1.04
C VAL A 25 -12.41 11.62 -1.58
N GLN A 26 -13.21 11.86 -2.62
CA GLN A 26 -14.21 10.91 -3.13
C GLN A 26 -13.88 10.24 -4.48
N ASN A 27 -12.74 10.51 -5.09
CA ASN A 27 -12.35 9.80 -6.30
C ASN A 27 -11.83 8.40 -5.95
N ASP A 28 -12.75 7.47 -5.85
CA ASP A 28 -12.49 6.05 -5.64
C ASP A 28 -12.02 5.42 -6.97
N LEU A 29 -10.82 5.79 -7.38
CA LEU A 29 -10.19 5.31 -8.60
C LEU A 29 -10.00 3.79 -8.53
N ASP A 30 -10.37 3.09 -9.60
CA ASP A 30 -10.06 1.66 -9.73
C ASP A 30 -8.54 1.40 -9.68
N ILE A 31 -8.17 0.17 -9.41
CA ILE A 31 -6.76 -0.20 -9.25
C ILE A 31 -5.95 0.01 -10.54
N SER A 32 -6.57 -0.16 -11.72
CA SER A 32 -5.89 -0.03 -13.02
C SER A 32 -5.47 1.43 -13.25
N THR A 33 -6.35 2.37 -12.93
CA THR A 33 -6.04 3.80 -12.96
C THR A 33 -4.96 4.15 -11.94
N ARG A 34 -5.09 3.68 -10.69
CA ARG A 34 -4.06 3.91 -9.65
C ARG A 34 -2.69 3.34 -10.02
N GLN A 35 -2.64 2.27 -10.82
CA GLN A 35 -1.40 1.62 -11.24
C GLN A 35 -0.51 2.51 -12.13
N VAL A 36 -1.13 3.33 -12.97
CA VAL A 36 -0.42 4.25 -13.87
C VAL A 36 -0.13 5.63 -13.26
N LEU A 37 -0.71 5.92 -12.10
CA LEU A 37 -0.47 7.15 -11.37
C LEU A 37 0.75 7.03 -10.47
N LYS A 38 1.54 8.10 -10.36
CA LYS A 38 2.68 8.18 -9.44
C LYS A 38 3.63 6.98 -9.56
N THR A 39 3.94 6.60 -10.79
CA THR A 39 4.74 5.40 -11.10
C THR A 39 6.18 5.53 -10.60
N GLU A 40 6.81 6.69 -10.76
CA GLU A 40 8.20 6.91 -10.32
C GLU A 40 8.31 6.95 -8.80
N GLU A 41 7.33 7.55 -8.14
CA GLU A 41 7.22 7.56 -6.68
C GLU A 41 7.14 6.12 -6.13
N LYS A 42 6.26 5.30 -6.71
CA LYS A 42 6.10 3.90 -6.28
C LYS A 42 7.31 3.03 -6.58
N LYS A 43 8.02 3.28 -7.69
CA LYS A 43 9.30 2.62 -7.98
C LYS A 43 10.36 2.96 -6.93
N THR A 44 10.43 4.24 -6.54
CA THR A 44 11.35 4.71 -5.50
C THR A 44 11.05 4.03 -4.16
N ILE A 45 9.77 3.97 -3.78
CA ILE A 45 9.33 3.25 -2.57
C ILE A 45 9.70 1.76 -2.66
N ALA A 46 9.45 1.11 -3.79
CA ALA A 46 9.77 -0.30 -3.98
C ALA A 46 11.28 -0.60 -3.86
N LEU A 47 12.15 0.28 -4.36
CA LEU A 47 13.60 0.16 -4.18
C LEU A 47 14.01 0.24 -2.71
N LYS A 48 13.43 1.19 -1.95
CA LYS A 48 13.69 1.33 -0.51
C LYS A 48 13.18 0.10 0.26
N CYS A 49 12.00 -0.42 -0.08
CA CYS A 49 11.44 -1.63 0.53
C CYS A 49 12.30 -2.87 0.24
N ASP A 50 12.82 -3.02 -0.98
CA ASP A 50 13.72 -4.14 -1.33
C ASP A 50 14.96 -4.18 -0.45
N ALA A 51 15.53 -3.02 -0.11
CA ALA A 51 16.67 -2.91 0.80
C ALA A 51 16.33 -3.30 2.25
N LEU A 52 15.08 -3.20 2.66
CA LEU A 52 14.61 -3.57 4.00
C LEU A 52 14.30 -5.07 4.14
N ILE A 53 14.05 -5.77 3.04
CA ILE A 53 13.67 -7.18 3.04
C ILE A 53 14.91 -8.07 3.04
N GLN A 54 14.93 -9.11 3.87
CA GLN A 54 16.00 -10.09 3.94
C GLN A 54 15.62 -11.41 3.25
N THR A 55 16.61 -12.14 2.76
CA THR A 55 16.37 -13.45 2.14
C THR A 55 15.80 -14.44 3.16
N GLY A 56 14.75 -15.16 2.77
CA GLY A 56 14.10 -16.16 3.60
C GLY A 56 12.98 -15.63 4.50
N GLU A 57 12.75 -14.31 4.53
CA GLU A 57 11.65 -13.73 5.33
C GLU A 57 10.28 -14.09 4.80
N ILE A 58 9.32 -14.06 5.72
CA ILE A 58 7.88 -14.17 5.45
C ILE A 58 7.33 -12.74 5.47
N ILE A 59 6.85 -12.26 4.32
CA ILE A 59 6.32 -10.90 4.20
C ILE A 59 4.85 -10.90 3.77
N TYR A 60 4.10 -9.92 4.28
CA TYR A 60 2.78 -9.59 3.78
C TYR A 60 2.86 -8.38 2.84
N LEU A 61 2.22 -8.50 1.69
CA LEU A 61 1.98 -7.40 0.75
C LEU A 61 0.47 -7.20 0.58
N ASP A 62 0.00 -6.00 0.82
CA ASP A 62 -1.40 -5.64 0.65
C ASP A 62 -1.83 -5.57 -0.84
N ASN A 63 -3.08 -5.23 -1.08
CA ASN A 63 -3.63 -5.10 -2.44
C ASN A 63 -3.39 -3.72 -3.08
N SER A 64 -2.50 -2.91 -2.55
CA SER A 64 -2.20 -1.59 -3.11
C SER A 64 -1.35 -1.65 -4.38
N THR A 65 -1.43 -0.59 -5.18
CA THR A 65 -0.54 -0.45 -6.34
C THR A 65 0.92 -0.22 -5.92
N THR A 66 1.18 0.35 -4.75
CA THR A 66 2.53 0.48 -4.21
C THR A 66 3.12 -0.90 -3.90
N ALA A 67 2.36 -1.79 -3.25
CA ALA A 67 2.76 -3.17 -3.00
C ALA A 67 2.95 -3.98 -4.30
N TRP A 68 2.18 -3.67 -5.35
CA TRP A 68 2.39 -4.24 -6.68
C TRP A 68 3.78 -3.91 -7.24
N PHE A 69 4.26 -2.67 -7.07
CA PHE A 69 5.63 -2.28 -7.46
C PHE A 69 6.68 -2.99 -6.60
N ILE A 70 6.43 -3.17 -5.30
CA ILE A 70 7.31 -3.94 -4.42
C ILE A 70 7.39 -5.39 -4.92
N ALA A 71 6.25 -6.04 -5.22
CA ALA A 71 6.20 -7.41 -5.72
C ALA A 71 7.02 -7.60 -7.01
N ASN A 72 6.90 -6.67 -7.96
CA ASN A 72 7.73 -6.68 -9.19
C ASN A 72 9.22 -6.62 -8.85
N LYS A 73 9.62 -5.75 -7.93
CA LYS A 73 11.02 -5.55 -7.56
C LYS A 73 11.64 -6.78 -6.91
N ILE A 74 10.88 -7.49 -6.06
CA ILE A 74 11.37 -8.65 -5.30
C ILE A 74 11.14 -9.99 -5.98
N SER A 75 10.56 -10.04 -7.19
CA SER A 75 10.08 -11.26 -7.87
C SER A 75 11.14 -12.37 -8.04
N ASN A 76 12.43 -12.02 -8.01
CA ASN A 76 13.54 -12.97 -8.13
C ASN A 76 14.22 -13.30 -6.78
N ARG A 77 13.66 -12.83 -5.66
CA ARG A 77 14.22 -13.09 -4.33
C ARG A 77 13.71 -14.41 -3.75
N LYS A 78 14.45 -15.00 -2.82
CA LYS A 78 14.00 -16.18 -2.07
C LYS A 78 13.23 -15.71 -0.83
N LEU A 79 11.90 -15.77 -0.89
CA LEU A 79 10.98 -15.26 0.14
C LEU A 79 9.74 -16.13 0.25
N THR A 80 9.02 -16.00 1.36
CA THR A 80 7.61 -16.37 1.45
C THR A 80 6.78 -15.08 1.40
N VAL A 81 5.84 -15.01 0.46
CA VAL A 81 4.96 -13.84 0.30
C VAL A 81 3.52 -14.25 0.53
N VAL A 82 2.85 -13.53 1.41
CA VAL A 82 1.41 -13.67 1.67
C VAL A 82 0.72 -12.42 1.14
N THR A 83 -0.34 -12.58 0.37
CA THR A 83 -1.10 -11.45 -0.19
C THR A 83 -2.55 -11.83 -0.44
N ASN A 84 -3.45 -10.86 -0.42
CA ASN A 84 -4.83 -10.99 -0.90
C ASN A 84 -5.03 -10.40 -2.31
N SER A 85 -3.99 -9.89 -2.95
CA SER A 85 -4.03 -9.26 -4.28
C SER A 85 -3.85 -10.27 -5.39
N LEU A 86 -4.84 -10.36 -6.30
CA LEU A 86 -4.73 -11.18 -7.51
C LEU A 86 -3.63 -10.67 -8.44
N GLU A 87 -3.46 -9.35 -8.55
CA GLU A 87 -2.43 -8.73 -9.39
C GLU A 87 -1.01 -9.07 -8.90
N ILE A 88 -0.78 -9.06 -7.59
CA ILE A 88 0.50 -9.46 -6.99
C ILE A 88 0.71 -10.97 -7.18
N ALA A 89 -0.33 -11.77 -6.95
CA ALA A 89 -0.24 -13.21 -7.14
C ALA A 89 0.12 -13.56 -8.61
N ASN A 90 -0.46 -12.87 -9.58
CA ASN A 90 -0.12 -13.05 -11.00
C ASN A 90 1.36 -12.82 -11.28
N ILE A 91 1.96 -11.73 -10.73
CA ILE A 91 3.40 -11.46 -10.91
C ILE A 91 4.25 -12.57 -10.28
N LEU A 92 3.95 -12.90 -9.04
CA LEU A 92 4.80 -13.80 -8.25
C LEU A 92 4.60 -15.27 -8.61
N SER A 93 3.51 -15.64 -9.26
CA SER A 93 3.23 -17.02 -9.70
C SER A 93 4.26 -17.55 -10.70
N PHE A 94 4.98 -16.69 -11.43
CA PHE A 94 6.05 -17.08 -12.34
C PHE A 94 7.41 -17.24 -11.66
N SER A 95 7.53 -16.82 -10.39
CA SER A 95 8.78 -16.95 -9.64
C SER A 95 8.99 -18.38 -9.17
N GLN A 96 10.19 -18.92 -9.37
CA GLN A 96 10.58 -20.23 -8.85
C GLN A 96 11.21 -20.16 -7.46
N THR A 97 11.44 -18.96 -6.94
CA THR A 97 12.14 -18.73 -5.67
C THR A 97 11.24 -18.15 -4.59
N ILE A 98 10.03 -17.70 -4.95
CA ILE A 98 9.04 -17.20 -4.01
C ILE A 98 8.05 -18.31 -3.67
N HIS A 99 7.84 -18.54 -2.36
CA HIS A 99 6.75 -19.34 -1.86
C HIS A 99 5.54 -18.44 -1.65
N LEU A 100 4.57 -18.51 -2.55
CA LEU A 100 3.40 -17.62 -2.58
C LEU A 100 2.22 -18.24 -1.84
N PHE A 101 1.66 -17.49 -0.87
CA PHE A 101 0.39 -17.79 -0.20
C PHE A 101 -0.67 -16.75 -0.59
N MET A 102 -1.76 -17.22 -1.16
CA MET A 102 -2.90 -16.38 -1.51
C MET A 102 -3.98 -16.43 -0.45
N ILE A 103 -4.32 -15.28 0.12
CA ILE A 103 -5.49 -15.14 0.99
C ILE A 103 -6.73 -15.09 0.11
N GLY A 104 -7.56 -16.13 0.20
CA GLY A 104 -8.84 -16.20 -0.51
C GLY A 104 -9.97 -15.50 0.24
N GLY A 105 -11.09 -15.30 -0.44
CA GLY A 105 -12.28 -14.63 0.10
C GLY A 105 -13.25 -14.26 -1.01
N GLU A 106 -14.06 -13.23 -0.81
CA GLU A 106 -14.91 -12.63 -1.82
C GLU A 106 -14.06 -11.76 -2.77
N TYR A 107 -14.19 -12.00 -4.06
CA TYR A 107 -13.42 -11.24 -5.05
C TYR A 107 -14.03 -9.88 -5.34
N SER A 108 -13.25 -8.84 -5.17
CA SER A 108 -13.57 -7.47 -5.56
C SER A 108 -12.91 -7.13 -6.90
N SER A 109 -13.72 -6.91 -7.94
CA SER A 109 -13.22 -6.50 -9.26
C SER A 109 -12.59 -5.11 -9.25
N ARG A 110 -13.03 -4.23 -8.35
CA ARG A 110 -12.55 -2.85 -8.19
C ARG A 110 -11.11 -2.81 -7.66
N THR A 111 -10.82 -3.64 -6.66
CA THR A 111 -9.50 -3.72 -6.01
C THR A 111 -8.65 -4.87 -6.55
N LYS A 112 -9.24 -5.74 -7.39
CA LYS A 112 -8.65 -6.99 -7.89
C LYS A 112 -8.01 -7.81 -6.77
N SER A 113 -8.73 -7.93 -5.66
CA SER A 113 -8.28 -8.60 -4.45
C SER A 113 -9.39 -9.40 -3.80
N PHE A 114 -9.02 -10.22 -2.84
CA PHE A 114 -9.95 -11.00 -2.04
C PHE A 114 -10.17 -10.32 -0.69
N GLU A 115 -11.45 -10.16 -0.32
CA GLU A 115 -11.89 -9.38 0.83
C GLU A 115 -12.95 -10.16 1.64
N GLY A 116 -13.48 -9.49 2.67
CA GLY A 116 -14.60 -9.98 3.47
C GLY A 116 -14.19 -10.94 4.60
N SER A 117 -15.20 -11.44 5.34
CA SER A 117 -15.00 -12.18 6.58
C SER A 117 -14.17 -13.47 6.41
N SER A 118 -14.23 -14.11 5.24
CA SER A 118 -13.42 -15.29 4.92
C SER A 118 -11.94 -14.95 4.76
N ALA A 119 -11.63 -13.83 4.08
CA ALA A 119 -10.27 -13.33 3.96
C ALA A 119 -9.70 -12.93 5.32
N HIS A 120 -10.50 -12.23 6.16
CA HIS A 120 -10.11 -11.86 7.52
C HIS A 120 -9.78 -13.10 8.38
N ARG A 121 -10.60 -14.15 8.33
CA ARG A 121 -10.33 -15.40 9.07
C ARG A 121 -9.09 -16.12 8.56
N SER A 122 -8.87 -16.14 7.26
CA SER A 122 -7.69 -16.74 6.64
C SER A 122 -6.41 -16.02 7.05
N LEU A 123 -6.41 -14.69 6.97
CA LEU A 123 -5.24 -13.87 7.31
C LEU A 123 -4.77 -14.06 8.75
N LYS A 124 -5.70 -14.21 9.70
CA LYS A 124 -5.42 -14.45 11.13
C LYS A 124 -4.62 -15.74 11.42
N GLN A 125 -4.49 -16.64 10.46
CA GLN A 125 -3.73 -17.89 10.63
C GLN A 125 -2.23 -17.72 10.36
N TYR A 126 -1.80 -16.57 9.81
CA TYR A 126 -0.43 -16.35 9.39
C TYR A 126 0.25 -15.25 10.23
N PHE A 127 1.56 -15.42 10.42
CA PHE A 127 2.42 -14.43 11.04
C PHE A 127 3.54 -14.04 10.08
N PHE A 128 3.95 -12.78 10.13
CA PHE A 128 4.89 -12.20 9.17
C PHE A 128 6.12 -11.67 9.89
N ASP A 129 7.30 -11.78 9.24
CA ASP A 129 8.45 -11.02 9.68
C ASP A 129 8.25 -9.53 9.39
N LYS A 130 7.64 -9.21 8.23
CA LYS A 130 7.31 -7.84 7.84
C LYS A 130 5.94 -7.76 7.16
N ALA A 131 5.17 -6.74 7.49
CA ALA A 131 4.00 -6.34 6.71
C ALA A 131 4.26 -5.00 6.03
N PHE A 132 3.98 -4.93 4.74
CA PHE A 132 3.99 -3.70 3.97
C PHE A 132 2.55 -3.40 3.55
N ILE A 133 2.00 -2.34 4.10
CA ILE A 133 0.66 -1.85 3.75
C ILE A 133 0.73 -0.44 3.21
N SER A 134 -0.19 -0.09 2.33
CA SER A 134 -0.46 1.28 1.94
C SER A 134 -1.80 1.73 2.53
N CYS A 135 -2.16 2.98 2.29
CA CYS A 135 -3.43 3.54 2.75
C CYS A 135 -3.95 4.58 1.76
N ARG A 136 -5.13 5.11 2.03
CA ARG A 136 -5.64 6.27 1.29
C ARG A 136 -5.03 7.57 1.78
N SER A 137 -4.94 7.76 3.08
CA SER A 137 -4.47 9.00 3.71
C SER A 137 -3.76 8.71 5.02
N VAL A 138 -2.87 9.60 5.40
CA VAL A 138 -2.13 9.52 6.67
C VAL A 138 -2.01 10.91 7.29
N ASN A 139 -2.23 10.98 8.61
CA ASN A 139 -2.24 12.22 9.38
C ASN A 139 -1.60 11.99 10.75
N MET A 140 -0.87 12.97 11.28
CA MET A 140 -0.18 12.83 12.56
C MET A 140 -1.13 12.62 13.74
N GLU A 141 -2.32 13.25 13.72
CA GLU A 141 -3.30 13.17 14.80
C GLU A 141 -4.21 11.94 14.68
N PHE A 142 -4.66 11.63 13.45
CA PHE A 142 -5.67 10.58 13.19
C PHE A 142 -5.07 9.27 12.70
N GLY A 143 -3.75 9.21 12.50
CA GLY A 143 -3.07 8.00 12.06
C GLY A 143 -3.31 7.65 10.59
N ILE A 144 -3.41 6.35 10.33
CA ILE A 144 -3.56 5.76 8.99
C ILE A 144 -5.04 5.54 8.70
N THR A 145 -5.53 6.04 7.57
CA THR A 145 -6.95 5.97 7.21
C THR A 145 -7.18 5.49 5.78
N ASP A 146 -8.34 4.87 5.53
CA ASP A 146 -8.75 4.36 4.22
C ASP A 146 -10.21 4.71 3.91
N THR A 147 -10.65 4.45 2.68
CA THR A 147 -12.03 4.64 2.21
C THR A 147 -12.92 3.42 2.39
N SER A 148 -12.35 2.25 2.71
CA SER A 148 -13.04 0.96 2.78
C SER A 148 -12.79 0.27 4.12
N ASP A 149 -13.87 -0.06 4.84
CA ASP A 149 -13.80 -0.84 6.08
C ASP A 149 -13.15 -2.22 5.86
N ASN A 150 -13.46 -2.89 4.76
CA ASN A 150 -12.86 -4.18 4.44
C ASN A 150 -11.34 -4.08 4.31
N SER A 151 -10.85 -3.05 3.60
CA SER A 151 -9.41 -2.80 3.47
C SER A 151 -8.79 -2.43 4.81
N ALA A 152 -9.45 -1.57 5.59
CA ALA A 152 -8.94 -1.16 6.90
C ALA A 152 -8.79 -2.35 7.86
N VAL A 153 -9.77 -3.24 7.91
CA VAL A 153 -9.70 -4.47 8.72
C VAL A 153 -8.57 -5.39 8.25
N MET A 154 -8.40 -5.58 6.93
CA MET A 154 -7.29 -6.40 6.39
C MET A 154 -5.93 -5.82 6.76
N HIS A 155 -5.75 -4.51 6.60
CA HIS A 155 -4.50 -3.81 6.93
C HIS A 155 -4.19 -3.89 8.43
N HIS A 156 -5.19 -3.61 9.28
CA HIS A 156 -5.05 -3.73 10.74
C HIS A 156 -4.63 -5.15 11.16
N LEU A 157 -5.29 -6.17 10.61
CA LEU A 157 -4.94 -7.57 10.87
C LEU A 157 -3.52 -7.90 10.42
N ALA A 158 -3.11 -7.46 9.22
CA ALA A 158 -1.77 -7.70 8.72
C ALA A 158 -0.71 -7.05 9.63
N LEU A 159 -0.92 -5.80 10.04
CA LEU A 159 -0.03 -5.12 10.99
C LEU A 159 0.03 -5.86 12.34
N SER A 160 -1.12 -6.26 12.90
CA SER A 160 -1.16 -6.94 14.21
C SER A 160 -0.50 -8.32 14.22
N HIS A 161 -0.30 -8.94 13.05
CA HIS A 161 0.35 -10.23 12.89
C HIS A 161 1.79 -10.15 12.36
N ALA A 162 2.37 -8.95 12.26
CA ALA A 162 3.73 -8.72 11.80
C ALA A 162 4.68 -8.36 12.96
N LYS A 163 5.93 -8.86 12.89
CA LYS A 163 7.00 -8.44 13.80
C LYS A 163 7.48 -7.02 13.50
N GLN A 164 7.52 -6.65 12.22
CA GLN A 164 7.84 -5.31 11.76
C GLN A 164 6.76 -4.79 10.82
N LYS A 165 6.29 -3.58 11.07
CA LYS A 165 5.11 -2.97 10.48
C LYS A 165 5.53 -1.74 9.68
N TYR A 166 5.35 -1.81 8.37
CA TYR A 166 5.74 -0.74 7.46
C TYR A 166 4.55 -0.17 6.71
N LEU A 167 4.40 1.15 6.79
CA LEU A 167 3.52 1.91 5.91
C LEU A 167 4.32 2.34 4.66
N VAL A 168 3.78 2.10 3.47
CA VAL A 168 4.39 2.47 2.19
C VAL A 168 3.49 3.43 1.45
N VAL A 169 3.89 4.70 1.36
CA VAL A 169 3.05 5.78 0.84
C VAL A 169 3.85 6.77 0.00
N ASP A 170 3.22 7.34 -1.01
CA ASP A 170 3.76 8.53 -1.68
C ASP A 170 3.38 9.80 -0.90
N HIS A 171 4.17 10.85 -1.08
CA HIS A 171 4.06 12.11 -0.34
C HIS A 171 2.67 12.75 -0.41
N SER A 172 1.89 12.52 -1.47
CA SER A 172 0.57 13.14 -1.62
C SER A 172 -0.50 12.59 -0.68
N LYS A 173 -0.17 11.54 0.08
CA LYS A 173 -1.09 10.95 1.07
C LYS A 173 -0.95 11.54 2.46
N LEU A 174 0.12 12.32 2.70
CA LEU A 174 0.36 12.97 3.97
C LEU A 174 -0.67 14.08 4.21
N ASP A 175 -0.92 14.36 5.49
CA ASP A 175 -1.75 15.45 6.00
C ASP A 175 -3.21 15.42 5.53
N ASN A 176 -3.68 14.24 5.13
CA ASN A 176 -5.05 13.97 4.72
C ASN A 176 -5.72 12.94 5.65
N ILE A 177 -7.04 12.94 5.66
CA ILE A 177 -7.86 12.01 6.44
C ILE A 177 -8.88 11.36 5.50
N SER A 178 -9.11 10.08 5.67
CA SER A 178 -10.13 9.31 4.96
C SER A 178 -11.21 8.76 5.90
N PHE A 179 -12.15 8.02 5.38
CA PHE A 179 -13.41 7.65 6.04
C PHE A 179 -13.22 6.75 7.26
N THR A 180 -12.32 5.75 7.21
CA THR A 180 -12.17 4.75 8.27
C THR A 180 -10.74 4.63 8.75
N SER A 181 -10.53 4.39 10.05
CA SER A 181 -9.21 4.24 10.67
C SER A 181 -8.68 2.83 10.47
N ILE A 182 -7.37 2.72 10.19
CA ILE A 182 -6.63 1.47 10.17
C ILE A 182 -5.90 1.25 11.48
N SER A 183 -5.04 2.21 11.86
CA SER A 183 -4.16 2.14 13.03
C SER A 183 -3.60 3.53 13.34
N PRO A 184 -3.26 3.82 14.61
CA PRO A 184 -2.40 4.96 14.95
C PRO A 184 -1.02 4.79 14.29
N LEU A 185 -0.31 5.91 14.08
CA LEU A 185 1.04 5.88 13.50
C LEU A 185 2.06 5.22 14.44
N GLU A 186 1.86 5.35 15.74
CA GLU A 186 2.71 4.82 16.79
C GLU A 186 2.81 3.28 16.78
N ASP A 187 1.86 2.61 16.14
CA ASP A 187 1.89 1.16 15.96
C ASP A 187 2.92 0.71 14.91
N LEU A 188 3.46 1.64 14.12
CA LEU A 188 4.40 1.33 13.04
C LEU A 188 5.85 1.27 13.51
N ASP A 189 6.61 0.38 12.92
CA ASP A 189 8.08 0.35 13.02
C ASP A 189 8.75 1.28 12.00
N GLY A 190 8.06 1.60 10.91
CA GLY A 190 8.61 2.50 9.90
C GLY A 190 7.64 2.94 8.81
N ILE A 191 7.98 4.06 8.18
CA ILE A 191 7.30 4.60 6.99
C ILE A 191 8.30 4.71 5.86
N VAL A 192 7.92 4.22 4.68
CA VAL A 192 8.73 4.31 3.45
C VAL A 192 8.01 5.25 2.49
N MET A 193 8.67 6.33 2.11
CA MET A 193 8.12 7.37 1.22
C MET A 193 9.06 7.64 0.04
N ASP A 194 8.53 8.16 -1.03
CA ASP A 194 9.28 8.51 -2.26
C ASP A 194 10.24 9.69 -2.04
N THR A 195 9.83 10.70 -1.27
CA THR A 195 10.57 11.92 -0.99
C THR A 195 11.04 11.99 0.46
N GLU A 196 11.76 13.05 0.82
CA GLU A 196 12.06 13.35 2.21
C GLU A 196 10.84 13.89 2.94
N PHE A 197 10.73 13.56 4.24
CA PHE A 197 9.72 14.11 5.14
C PHE A 197 10.02 15.57 5.49
N SER A 198 8.97 16.35 5.71
CA SER A 198 9.10 17.72 6.25
C SER A 198 9.73 17.71 7.65
N PRO A 199 10.27 18.85 8.12
CA PRO A 199 10.81 18.93 9.49
C PRO A 199 9.81 18.53 10.57
N GLU A 200 8.54 18.91 10.42
CA GLU A 200 7.46 18.58 11.37
C GLU A 200 7.20 17.08 11.40
N TRP A 201 7.16 16.43 10.24
CA TRP A 201 7.01 14.98 10.15
C TRP A 201 8.23 14.26 10.74
N LYS A 202 9.45 14.73 10.47
CA LYS A 202 10.68 14.13 11.04
C LYS A 202 10.69 14.25 12.58
N GLU A 203 10.26 15.39 13.13
CA GLU A 203 10.13 15.58 14.58
C GLU A 203 9.11 14.61 15.18
N PHE A 204 7.92 14.49 14.60
CA PHE A 204 6.89 13.55 15.03
C PHE A 204 7.40 12.10 15.00
N LEU A 205 7.97 11.66 13.89
CA LEU A 205 8.45 10.28 13.71
C LEU A 205 9.58 9.94 14.70
N ASN A 206 10.52 10.86 14.92
CA ASN A 206 11.59 10.69 15.90
C ASN A 206 11.06 10.61 17.33
N LYS A 207 10.10 11.46 17.69
CA LYS A 207 9.45 11.45 19.01
C LYS A 207 8.77 10.12 19.33
N HIS A 208 8.17 9.49 18.32
CA HIS A 208 7.45 8.21 18.45
C HIS A 208 8.33 7.00 18.07
N HIS A 209 9.64 7.18 17.84
CA HIS A 209 10.59 6.13 17.48
C HIS A 209 10.24 5.36 16.20
N ILE A 210 9.53 6.01 15.27
CA ILE A 210 9.15 5.44 13.97
C ILE A 210 10.29 5.72 12.97
N ARG A 211 10.85 4.67 12.41
CA ARG A 211 11.90 4.81 11.37
C ARG A 211 11.29 5.35 10.08
N TYR A 212 12.05 6.13 9.34
CA TYR A 212 11.60 6.64 8.04
C TYR A 212 12.71 6.51 6.99
N TYR A 213 12.28 6.25 5.77
CA TYR A 213 13.16 5.89 4.65
C TYR A 213 12.80 6.68 3.40
#